data_bf338210b122f7fccb6328ef863eb52d
#
_entry.id   bf338210b122f7fccb6328ef863eb52d
#
_cell.length_a   1.000
_cell.length_b   1.000
_cell.length_c   1.000
_cell.angle_alpha   90.00
_cell.angle_beta   90.00
_cell.angle_gamma   90.00
#
_symmetry.space_group_name_H-M   'P 1'
#
loop_
_entity.id
_entity.type
_entity.pdbx_description
1 polymer ?
#
loop_
_entity_poly.entity_id
_entity_poly.type
_entity_poly.pdbx_seq_one_letter_code
_entity_poly.pdbx_strand_id
1 'polypeptide(L)'
;MLMTLNQAVKSALDNEMEKNDKIVLLGEDIGKNGGVFRTTEGLYDKFGPKRVIDTPLNESGIVGTAIGMSLYGLKPIVEIQFMDFIFPAFDQIVSDLAKFRYRTGGTYACPMVIRAPYGGGIKGASYHSQSGETYFVHTAGLKVVVPSTPYETKGLLISAIRDEDPVIFFEPKRFYRALKEEVPEEAYTIPIGEANILEEGNDVTIISYGAMIQTVNESLEMIKKDGITAELIDLRTLSPLDSETIIKSVKKTGRLVIVHEAPKTLGMSAEISALIAENCLEYLEAPVQRVAGLDTPFPYSLEKEYIPDAKFIYNKIKHTVEYS
;
A
#
# COMPACT_ATOMS: atom_id res chain seq x y z
N MET A 1 7.97 -21.28 -1.70
CA MET A 1 6.69 -21.82 -2.29
C MET A 1 6.10 -20.78 -3.23
N LEU A 2 5.56 -21.17 -4.38
CA LEU A 2 4.87 -20.23 -5.28
C LEU A 2 3.55 -19.79 -4.65
N MET A 3 3.42 -18.50 -4.30
CA MET A 3 2.25 -17.93 -3.62
C MET A 3 1.64 -16.80 -4.44
N THR A 4 0.31 -16.69 -4.34
CA THR A 4 -0.42 -15.48 -4.74
C THR A 4 -0.37 -14.45 -3.61
N LEU A 5 -0.77 -13.20 -3.89
CA LEU A 5 -0.72 -12.14 -2.89
C LEU A 5 -1.61 -12.43 -1.66
N ASN A 6 -2.84 -12.92 -1.86
CA ASN A 6 -3.71 -13.32 -0.73
C ASN A 6 -3.15 -14.51 0.07
N GLN A 7 -2.44 -15.45 -0.58
CA GLN A 7 -1.73 -16.53 0.12
C GLN A 7 -0.53 -16.00 0.92
N ALA A 8 0.17 -15.00 0.42
CA ALA A 8 1.26 -14.31 1.12
C ALA A 8 0.75 -13.59 2.39
N VAL A 9 -0.39 -12.89 2.29
CA VAL A 9 -1.08 -12.32 3.46
C VAL A 9 -1.39 -13.39 4.49
N LYS A 10 -2.07 -14.47 4.08
CA LYS A 10 -2.39 -15.60 4.97
C LYS A 10 -1.14 -16.18 5.63
N SER A 11 -0.07 -16.38 4.86
CA SER A 11 1.20 -16.92 5.37
C SER A 11 1.85 -15.99 6.41
N ALA A 12 1.79 -14.67 6.22
CA ALA A 12 2.26 -13.71 7.20
C ALA A 12 1.48 -13.80 8.52
N LEU A 13 0.14 -13.81 8.42
CA LEU A 13 -0.74 -13.92 9.58
C LEU A 13 -0.51 -15.22 10.33
N ASP A 14 -0.42 -16.33 9.63
CA ASP A 14 -0.17 -17.66 10.21
C ASP A 14 1.16 -17.72 10.95
N ASN A 15 2.24 -17.26 10.32
CA ASN A 15 3.57 -17.25 10.92
C ASN A 15 3.62 -16.41 12.20
N GLU A 16 3.00 -15.23 12.22
CA GLU A 16 3.05 -14.34 13.39
C GLU A 16 2.11 -14.79 14.50
N MET A 17 0.93 -15.32 14.17
CA MET A 17 -0.01 -15.86 15.16
C MET A 17 0.53 -17.12 15.83
N GLU A 18 1.31 -17.95 15.16
CA GLU A 18 2.00 -19.10 15.80
C GLU A 18 3.04 -18.66 16.82
N LYS A 19 3.74 -17.56 16.56
CA LYS A 19 4.83 -17.07 17.41
C LYS A 19 4.37 -16.21 18.58
N ASN A 20 3.18 -15.61 18.47
CA ASN A 20 2.70 -14.63 19.46
C ASN A 20 1.20 -14.81 19.72
N ASP A 21 0.87 -15.27 20.91
CA ASP A 21 -0.50 -15.52 21.37
C ASP A 21 -1.31 -14.23 21.64
N LYS A 22 -0.63 -13.06 21.69
CA LYS A 22 -1.28 -11.75 21.83
C LYS A 22 -1.86 -11.22 20.51
N ILE A 23 -1.52 -11.82 19.37
CA ILE A 23 -2.08 -11.41 18.08
C ILE A 23 -3.51 -11.92 17.95
N VAL A 24 -4.44 -11.02 17.66
CA VAL A 24 -5.86 -11.30 17.41
C VAL A 24 -6.30 -10.68 16.09
N LEU A 25 -7.10 -11.39 15.32
CA LEU A 25 -7.70 -10.91 14.08
C LEU A 25 -9.14 -10.48 14.36
N LEU A 26 -9.54 -9.31 13.85
CA LEU A 26 -10.91 -8.80 13.93
C LEU A 26 -11.36 -8.36 12.53
N GLY A 27 -12.60 -8.66 12.18
CA GLY A 27 -13.19 -8.22 10.93
C GLY A 27 -14.46 -8.98 10.61
N GLU A 28 -15.11 -8.57 9.53
CA GLU A 28 -16.35 -9.17 9.05
C GLU A 28 -16.04 -10.42 8.23
N ASP A 29 -16.72 -11.52 8.51
CA ASP A 29 -16.61 -12.81 7.80
C ASP A 29 -15.20 -13.44 7.81
N ILE A 30 -14.28 -12.96 8.63
CA ILE A 30 -12.89 -13.44 8.67
C ILE A 30 -12.72 -14.79 9.36
N GLY A 31 -13.72 -15.24 10.13
CA GLY A 31 -13.71 -16.49 10.87
C GLY A 31 -13.94 -17.70 9.97
N LYS A 32 -15.08 -18.36 10.12
CA LYS A 32 -15.42 -19.57 9.35
C LYS A 32 -15.43 -19.37 7.83
N ASN A 33 -15.83 -18.18 7.38
CA ASN A 33 -15.84 -17.85 5.96
C ASN A 33 -14.45 -17.58 5.38
N GLY A 34 -13.46 -17.26 6.21
CA GLY A 34 -12.08 -16.99 5.78
C GLY A 34 -11.88 -15.65 5.06
N GLY A 35 -12.78 -14.69 5.27
CA GLY A 35 -12.78 -13.38 4.62
C GLY A 35 -13.34 -13.39 3.20
N VAL A 36 -13.75 -12.22 2.70
CA VAL A 36 -14.30 -12.03 1.35
C VAL A 36 -13.33 -12.52 0.26
N PHE A 37 -12.04 -12.29 0.47
CA PHE A 37 -10.99 -12.71 -0.47
C PHE A 37 -10.23 -13.97 -0.04
N ARG A 38 -10.68 -14.66 1.01
CA ARG A 38 -10.05 -15.87 1.55
C ARG A 38 -8.65 -15.67 2.10
N THR A 39 -8.34 -14.47 2.58
CA THR A 39 -7.05 -14.14 3.18
C THR A 39 -6.85 -14.73 4.57
N THR A 40 -7.93 -15.12 5.26
CA THR A 40 -7.90 -15.71 6.61
C THR A 40 -8.43 -17.16 6.65
N GLU A 41 -8.63 -17.79 5.48
CA GLU A 41 -9.17 -19.14 5.37
C GLU A 41 -8.35 -20.16 6.18
N GLY A 42 -9.02 -20.93 7.06
CA GLY A 42 -8.41 -21.94 7.93
C GLY A 42 -7.76 -21.39 9.22
N LEU A 43 -7.56 -20.07 9.37
CA LEU A 43 -6.99 -19.51 10.59
C LEU A 43 -7.95 -19.66 11.79
N TYR A 44 -9.25 -19.58 11.55
CA TYR A 44 -10.26 -19.80 12.59
C TYR A 44 -10.18 -21.23 13.18
N ASP A 45 -10.04 -22.24 12.33
CA ASP A 45 -9.95 -23.64 12.78
C ASP A 45 -8.63 -23.89 13.53
N LYS A 46 -7.55 -23.19 13.14
CA LYS A 46 -6.22 -23.34 13.74
C LYS A 46 -6.08 -22.61 15.08
N PHE A 47 -6.56 -21.36 15.17
CA PHE A 47 -6.32 -20.50 16.33
C PHE A 47 -7.55 -20.26 17.21
N GLY A 48 -8.73 -20.66 16.73
CA GLY A 48 -9.99 -20.60 17.46
C GLY A 48 -10.66 -19.22 17.53
N PRO A 49 -11.91 -19.18 18.03
CA PRO A 49 -12.78 -18.00 18.01
C PRO A 49 -12.30 -16.85 18.93
N LYS A 50 -11.40 -17.12 19.86
CA LYS A 50 -10.83 -16.08 20.73
C LYS A 50 -9.73 -15.27 20.07
N ARG A 51 -9.15 -15.80 18.99
CA ARG A 51 -8.05 -15.16 18.27
C ARG A 51 -8.39 -14.77 16.84
N VAL A 52 -9.46 -15.36 16.26
CA VAL A 52 -10.02 -14.97 14.97
C VAL A 52 -11.49 -14.65 15.20
N ILE A 53 -11.80 -13.38 15.26
CA ILE A 53 -13.06 -12.84 15.78
C ILE A 53 -13.89 -12.28 14.63
N ASP A 54 -14.99 -12.97 14.28
CA ASP A 54 -16.02 -12.40 13.42
C ASP A 54 -16.73 -11.27 14.16
N THR A 55 -16.80 -10.10 13.54
CA THR A 55 -17.49 -8.93 14.09
C THR A 55 -18.80 -8.68 13.35
N PRO A 56 -19.76 -7.98 13.98
CA PRO A 56 -20.84 -7.34 13.24
C PRO A 56 -20.28 -6.31 12.24
N LEU A 57 -21.08 -5.98 11.22
CA LEU A 57 -20.77 -4.92 10.24
C LEU A 57 -20.83 -3.56 10.94
N ASN A 58 -19.67 -3.08 11.38
CA ASN A 58 -19.51 -1.80 12.07
C ASN A 58 -18.03 -1.42 12.15
N GLU A 59 -17.47 -0.81 11.11
CA GLU A 59 -16.02 -0.54 11.02
C GLU A 59 -15.53 0.39 12.13
N SER A 60 -16.33 1.37 12.57
CA SER A 60 -15.97 2.22 13.72
C SER A 60 -15.90 1.41 15.03
N GLY A 61 -16.83 0.47 15.23
CA GLY A 61 -16.81 -0.44 16.36
C GLY A 61 -15.62 -1.42 16.32
N ILE A 62 -15.30 -1.95 15.15
CA ILE A 62 -14.14 -2.84 14.92
C ILE A 62 -12.85 -2.12 15.30
N VAL A 63 -12.59 -0.94 14.72
CA VAL A 63 -11.36 -0.17 14.97
C VAL A 63 -11.32 0.32 16.42
N GLY A 64 -12.41 0.86 16.95
CA GLY A 64 -12.46 1.32 18.34
C GLY A 64 -12.20 0.20 19.36
N THR A 65 -12.74 -1.00 19.11
CA THR A 65 -12.48 -2.19 19.93
C THR A 65 -11.00 -2.59 19.83
N ALA A 66 -10.43 -2.59 18.63
CA ALA A 66 -9.02 -2.93 18.40
C ALA A 66 -8.07 -1.95 19.12
N ILE A 67 -8.38 -0.64 19.13
CA ILE A 67 -7.62 0.33 19.91
C ILE A 67 -7.62 -0.06 21.40
N GLY A 68 -8.79 -0.35 21.97
CA GLY A 68 -8.91 -0.79 23.37
C GLY A 68 -8.12 -2.07 23.65
N MET A 69 -8.19 -3.07 22.76
CA MET A 69 -7.42 -4.31 22.86
C MET A 69 -5.91 -4.04 22.81
N SER A 70 -5.46 -3.14 21.93
CA SER A 70 -4.06 -2.76 21.81
C SER A 70 -3.54 -2.10 23.09
N LEU A 71 -4.31 -1.18 23.68
CA LEU A 71 -3.97 -0.54 24.96
C LEU A 71 -3.94 -1.53 26.13
N TYR A 72 -4.71 -2.62 26.03
CA TYR A 72 -4.70 -3.70 27.02
C TYR A 72 -3.53 -4.70 26.80
N GLY A 73 -2.72 -4.52 25.78
CA GLY A 73 -1.49 -5.28 25.52
C GLY A 73 -1.65 -6.42 24.52
N LEU A 74 -2.75 -6.47 23.77
CA LEU A 74 -2.88 -7.34 22.58
C LEU A 74 -2.28 -6.66 21.36
N LYS A 75 -2.08 -7.42 20.27
CA LYS A 75 -1.68 -6.93 18.96
C LYS A 75 -2.79 -7.23 17.93
N PRO A 76 -3.79 -6.36 17.83
CA PRO A 76 -4.91 -6.60 16.92
C PRO A 76 -4.51 -6.32 15.46
N ILE A 77 -5.00 -7.20 14.59
CA ILE A 77 -4.96 -7.02 13.14
C ILE A 77 -6.41 -6.94 12.68
N VAL A 78 -6.79 -5.78 12.18
CA VAL A 78 -8.14 -5.50 11.69
C VAL A 78 -8.18 -5.71 10.18
N GLU A 79 -9.18 -6.44 9.69
CA GLU A 79 -9.52 -6.48 8.28
C GLU A 79 -10.77 -5.62 8.03
N ILE A 80 -10.64 -4.61 7.18
CA ILE A 80 -11.75 -3.89 6.56
C ILE A 80 -11.93 -4.48 5.17
N GLN A 81 -13.15 -4.92 4.83
CA GLN A 81 -13.40 -5.72 3.61
C GLN A 81 -12.99 -5.01 2.31
N PHE A 82 -13.12 -3.68 2.27
CA PHE A 82 -12.65 -2.80 1.19
C PHE A 82 -12.21 -1.47 1.76
N MET A 83 -11.17 -0.87 1.18
CA MET A 83 -10.72 0.48 1.57
C MET A 83 -11.86 1.49 1.59
N ASP A 84 -12.81 1.36 0.66
CA ASP A 84 -13.98 2.22 0.54
C ASP A 84 -14.88 2.20 1.80
N PHE A 85 -14.83 1.14 2.59
CA PHE A 85 -15.61 0.98 3.83
C PHE A 85 -14.88 1.47 5.09
N ILE A 86 -13.66 1.98 4.96
CA ILE A 86 -12.88 2.46 6.11
C ILE A 86 -13.41 3.79 6.68
N PHE A 87 -14.15 4.56 5.89
CA PHE A 87 -14.58 5.91 6.26
C PHE A 87 -15.47 6.00 7.51
N PRO A 88 -16.37 5.06 7.84
CA PRO A 88 -17.06 5.08 9.13
C PRO A 88 -16.12 5.02 10.35
N ALA A 89 -14.92 4.42 10.20
CA ALA A 89 -13.90 4.36 11.24
C ALA A 89 -12.86 5.49 11.15
N PHE A 90 -13.05 6.48 10.27
CA PHE A 90 -12.06 7.54 10.04
C PHE A 90 -11.72 8.32 11.30
N ASP A 91 -12.73 8.68 12.11
CA ASP A 91 -12.52 9.39 13.37
C ASP A 91 -11.67 8.57 14.35
N GLN A 92 -11.97 7.29 14.53
CA GLN A 92 -11.20 6.39 15.41
C GLN A 92 -9.75 6.27 14.95
N ILE A 93 -9.50 6.27 13.63
CA ILE A 93 -8.15 6.17 13.07
C ILE A 93 -7.39 7.48 13.24
N VAL A 94 -7.96 8.61 12.80
CA VAL A 94 -7.22 9.88 12.73
C VAL A 94 -7.22 10.67 14.04
N SER A 95 -8.29 10.57 14.84
CA SER A 95 -8.43 11.33 16.10
C SER A 95 -7.87 10.58 17.31
N ASP A 96 -7.98 9.25 17.35
CA ASP A 96 -7.54 8.44 18.46
C ASP A 96 -6.27 7.64 18.13
N LEU A 97 -6.35 6.65 17.24
CA LEU A 97 -5.26 5.71 16.95
C LEU A 97 -3.94 6.42 16.61
N ALA A 98 -3.97 7.33 15.66
CA ALA A 98 -2.79 8.05 15.19
C ALA A 98 -2.09 8.88 16.28
N LYS A 99 -2.85 9.38 17.25
CA LYS A 99 -2.37 10.34 18.23
C LYS A 99 -2.07 9.74 19.60
N PHE A 100 -2.38 8.47 19.83
CA PHE A 100 -2.34 7.87 21.17
C PHE A 100 -0.95 7.94 21.80
N ARG A 101 0.08 7.54 21.07
CA ARG A 101 1.48 7.62 21.54
C ARG A 101 1.87 9.07 21.91
N TYR A 102 1.55 10.02 21.05
CA TYR A 102 1.87 11.43 21.29
C TYR A 102 1.12 12.01 22.50
N ARG A 103 -0.20 11.78 22.59
CA ARG A 103 -1.05 12.28 23.69
C ARG A 103 -0.65 11.75 25.04
N THR A 104 -0.08 10.55 25.09
CA THR A 104 0.33 9.90 26.36
C THR A 104 1.81 10.09 26.66
N GLY A 105 2.51 10.93 25.89
CA GLY A 105 3.96 11.15 26.06
C GLY A 105 4.78 9.87 25.90
N GLY A 106 4.33 8.95 25.03
CA GLY A 106 5.00 7.67 24.78
C GLY A 106 4.66 6.55 25.80
N THR A 107 3.81 6.83 26.79
CA THR A 107 3.44 5.83 27.82
C THR A 107 2.69 4.64 27.20
N TYR A 108 1.83 4.90 26.24
CA TYR A 108 1.08 3.89 25.52
C TYR A 108 1.40 3.94 24.03
N ALA A 109 1.74 2.79 23.45
CA ALA A 109 1.73 2.54 22.03
C ALA A 109 0.40 1.89 21.64
N CYS A 110 0.06 1.96 20.34
CA CYS A 110 -1.06 1.22 19.77
C CYS A 110 -0.55 0.32 18.63
N PRO A 111 0.14 -0.80 18.95
CA PRO A 111 0.69 -1.71 17.95
C PRO A 111 -0.43 -2.50 17.28
N MET A 112 -1.04 -1.93 16.26
CA MET A 112 -2.09 -2.59 15.48
C MET A 112 -1.93 -2.35 13.99
N VAL A 113 -2.46 -3.28 13.20
CA VAL A 113 -2.50 -3.18 11.74
C VAL A 113 -3.95 -3.09 11.29
N ILE A 114 -4.26 -2.14 10.43
CA ILE A 114 -5.52 -2.09 9.70
C ILE A 114 -5.22 -2.47 8.25
N ARG A 115 -5.70 -3.63 7.83
CA ARG A 115 -5.59 -4.15 6.47
C ARG A 115 -6.84 -3.83 5.68
N ALA A 116 -6.68 -3.35 4.46
CA ALA A 116 -7.80 -3.14 3.55
C ALA A 116 -7.39 -3.39 2.09
N PRO A 117 -8.16 -4.20 1.34
CA PRO A 117 -8.04 -4.27 -0.12
C PRO A 117 -8.39 -2.92 -0.74
N TYR A 118 -7.55 -2.41 -1.65
CA TYR A 118 -7.75 -1.11 -2.28
C TYR A 118 -7.62 -1.17 -3.81
N GLY A 119 -7.99 -0.08 -4.48
CA GLY A 119 -7.76 0.13 -5.90
C GLY A 119 -8.80 -0.52 -6.81
N GLY A 120 -8.71 -0.26 -8.10
CA GLY A 120 -9.60 -0.78 -9.15
C GLY A 120 -9.20 -2.17 -9.66
N GLY A 121 -9.66 -2.47 -10.88
CA GLY A 121 -9.36 -3.72 -11.58
C GLY A 121 -10.38 -4.84 -11.38
N ILE A 122 -11.47 -4.59 -10.64
CA ILE A 122 -12.54 -5.58 -10.37
C ILE A 122 -13.93 -5.13 -10.84
N LYS A 123 -14.03 -3.95 -11.47
CA LYS A 123 -15.29 -3.30 -11.84
C LYS A 123 -16.21 -3.06 -10.64
N GLY A 124 -15.61 -2.64 -9.51
CA GLY A 124 -16.33 -2.45 -8.25
C GLY A 124 -17.02 -1.08 -8.11
N ALA A 125 -16.86 -0.18 -9.10
CA ALA A 125 -17.38 1.19 -9.07
C ALA A 125 -16.90 1.99 -7.84
N SER A 126 -17.63 3.06 -7.48
CA SER A 126 -17.22 4.05 -6.47
C SER A 126 -17.21 3.56 -5.03
N TYR A 127 -17.71 2.36 -4.75
CA TYR A 127 -17.73 1.80 -3.39
C TYR A 127 -16.82 0.59 -3.18
N HIS A 128 -16.07 0.16 -4.22
CA HIS A 128 -15.21 -1.01 -4.12
C HIS A 128 -13.91 -0.87 -4.92
N SER A 129 -13.56 0.34 -5.36
CA SER A 129 -12.43 0.52 -6.28
C SER A 129 -11.57 1.77 -6.00
N GLN A 130 -11.82 2.46 -4.90
CA GLN A 130 -11.11 3.70 -4.60
C GLN A 130 -9.68 3.42 -4.08
N SER A 131 -8.84 4.45 -4.25
CA SER A 131 -7.47 4.53 -3.74
C SER A 131 -7.39 5.77 -2.85
N GLY A 132 -7.49 5.58 -1.54
CA GLY A 132 -7.60 6.65 -0.55
C GLY A 132 -6.42 6.72 0.42
N GLU A 133 -5.26 6.21 0.01
CA GLU A 133 -4.07 6.15 0.84
C GLU A 133 -3.64 7.52 1.37
N THR A 134 -3.84 8.59 0.60
CA THR A 134 -3.42 9.94 0.99
C THR A 134 -4.15 10.51 2.21
N TYR A 135 -5.37 10.08 2.50
CA TYR A 135 -6.05 10.46 3.74
C TYR A 135 -5.28 10.03 4.98
N PHE A 136 -4.61 8.89 4.91
CA PHE A 136 -3.86 8.31 6.02
C PHE A 136 -2.39 8.75 6.01
N VAL A 137 -1.79 8.96 4.84
CA VAL A 137 -0.45 9.55 4.70
C VAL A 137 -0.41 10.96 5.31
N HIS A 138 -1.44 11.77 5.10
CA HIS A 138 -1.55 13.11 5.71
C HIS A 138 -1.74 13.08 7.24
N THR A 139 -2.08 11.92 7.81
CA THR A 139 -2.37 11.79 9.24
C THR A 139 -1.11 11.44 10.02
N ALA A 140 -0.51 12.42 10.68
CA ALA A 140 0.68 12.23 11.52
C ALA A 140 0.42 11.19 12.62
N GLY A 141 1.35 10.24 12.77
CA GLY A 141 1.29 9.13 13.73
C GLY A 141 0.87 7.80 13.11
N LEU A 142 0.51 7.77 11.82
CA LEU A 142 0.26 6.55 11.07
C LEU A 142 1.43 6.21 10.15
N LYS A 143 1.71 4.91 10.00
CA LYS A 143 2.50 4.37 8.89
C LYS A 143 1.54 3.86 7.82
N VAL A 144 1.89 4.04 6.55
CA VAL A 144 1.07 3.61 5.40
C VAL A 144 1.92 2.79 4.46
N VAL A 145 1.54 1.53 4.28
CA VAL A 145 2.28 0.53 3.50
C VAL A 145 1.41 0.02 2.36
N VAL A 146 2.00 -0.09 1.17
CA VAL A 146 1.31 -0.50 -0.06
C VAL A 146 2.23 -1.43 -0.88
N PRO A 147 2.27 -2.74 -0.60
CA PRO A 147 3.12 -3.68 -1.32
C PRO A 147 2.69 -3.86 -2.77
N SER A 148 3.59 -4.33 -3.63
CA SER A 148 3.33 -4.58 -5.05
C SER A 148 3.41 -6.04 -5.47
N THR A 149 4.07 -6.90 -4.69
CA THR A 149 4.27 -8.32 -5.00
C THR A 149 3.93 -9.23 -3.81
N PRO A 150 3.71 -10.54 -4.02
CA PRO A 150 3.51 -11.50 -2.93
C PRO A 150 4.68 -11.54 -1.93
N TYR A 151 5.93 -11.49 -2.42
CA TYR A 151 7.11 -11.47 -1.55
C TYR A 151 7.12 -10.23 -0.65
N GLU A 152 6.91 -9.06 -1.22
CA GLU A 152 6.85 -7.81 -0.45
C GLU A 152 5.66 -7.79 0.51
N THR A 153 4.51 -8.29 0.08
CA THR A 153 3.30 -8.36 0.92
C THR A 153 3.55 -9.13 2.20
N LYS A 154 4.17 -10.31 2.12
CA LYS A 154 4.48 -11.10 3.31
C LYS A 154 5.49 -10.40 4.22
N GLY A 155 6.61 -9.96 3.66
CA GLY A 155 7.70 -9.35 4.44
C GLY A 155 7.30 -8.04 5.12
N LEU A 156 6.59 -7.16 4.39
CA LEU A 156 6.09 -5.90 4.91
C LEU A 156 4.95 -6.08 5.93
N LEU A 157 4.05 -7.06 5.71
CA LEU A 157 2.98 -7.34 6.68
C LEU A 157 3.54 -7.86 8.00
N ILE A 158 4.54 -8.74 7.95
CA ILE A 158 5.24 -9.20 9.15
C ILE A 158 5.92 -8.02 9.87
N SER A 159 6.56 -7.12 9.13
CA SER A 159 7.14 -5.90 9.71
C SER A 159 6.08 -5.01 10.36
N ALA A 160 4.94 -4.83 9.71
CA ALA A 160 3.80 -4.06 10.24
C ALA A 160 3.23 -4.66 11.53
N ILE A 161 3.09 -6.00 11.60
CA ILE A 161 2.61 -6.71 12.81
C ILE A 161 3.58 -6.56 13.98
N ARG A 162 4.87 -6.49 13.70
CA ARG A 162 5.91 -6.34 14.72
C ARG A 162 6.14 -4.91 15.15
N ASP A 163 5.66 -3.93 14.38
CA ASP A 163 5.81 -2.52 14.69
C ASP A 163 5.09 -2.14 16.00
N GLU A 164 5.60 -1.13 16.68
CA GLU A 164 5.01 -0.59 17.90
C GLU A 164 4.03 0.55 17.62
N ASP A 165 4.02 1.07 16.39
CA ASP A 165 3.11 2.12 15.93
C ASP A 165 2.05 1.57 14.98
N PRO A 166 0.89 2.23 14.85
CA PRO A 166 -0.18 1.76 13.99
C PRO A 166 0.19 1.84 12.51
N VAL A 167 -0.13 0.77 11.80
CA VAL A 167 0.12 0.65 10.36
C VAL A 167 -1.19 0.47 9.60
N ILE A 168 -1.43 1.31 8.60
CA ILE A 168 -2.45 1.09 7.57
C ILE A 168 -1.79 0.32 6.43
N PHE A 169 -2.31 -0.85 6.12
CA PHE A 169 -1.74 -1.78 5.15
C PHE A 169 -2.71 -1.98 4.00
N PHE A 170 -2.47 -1.33 2.87
CA PHE A 170 -3.32 -1.41 1.69
C PHE A 170 -2.86 -2.51 0.74
N GLU A 171 -3.77 -3.40 0.40
CA GLU A 171 -3.50 -4.58 -0.42
C GLU A 171 -4.06 -4.40 -1.84
N PRO A 172 -3.24 -4.48 -2.90
CA PRO A 172 -3.68 -4.28 -4.28
C PRO A 172 -4.54 -5.46 -4.76
N LYS A 173 -5.84 -5.41 -4.48
CA LYS A 173 -6.78 -6.54 -4.71
C LYS A 173 -6.84 -7.03 -6.17
N ARG A 174 -6.53 -6.17 -7.15
CA ARG A 174 -6.44 -6.56 -8.57
C ARG A 174 -5.50 -7.74 -8.78
N PHE A 175 -4.46 -7.84 -7.95
CA PHE A 175 -3.43 -8.86 -8.06
C PHE A 175 -3.53 -9.98 -7.02
N TYR A 176 -4.56 -10.01 -6.19
CA TYR A 176 -4.71 -11.03 -5.15
C TYR A 176 -4.53 -12.46 -5.65
N ARG A 177 -5.00 -12.78 -6.86
CA ARG A 177 -4.92 -14.11 -7.46
C ARG A 177 -4.16 -14.14 -8.79
N ALA A 178 -3.95 -12.99 -9.42
CA ALA A 178 -3.35 -12.90 -10.74
C ALA A 178 -1.82 -12.97 -10.71
N LEU A 179 -1.21 -12.38 -9.69
CA LEU A 179 0.24 -12.37 -9.53
C LEU A 179 0.69 -13.53 -8.62
N LYS A 180 1.69 -14.28 -9.08
CA LYS A 180 2.33 -15.35 -8.32
C LYS A 180 3.84 -15.16 -8.31
N GLU A 181 4.45 -15.42 -7.15
CA GLU A 181 5.87 -15.26 -6.94
C GLU A 181 6.38 -16.31 -5.95
N GLU A 182 7.67 -16.64 -6.02
CA GLU A 182 8.32 -17.50 -5.01
C GLU A 182 8.48 -16.74 -3.69
N VAL A 183 7.83 -17.23 -2.64
CA VAL A 183 7.81 -16.63 -1.30
C VAL A 183 8.32 -17.68 -0.29
N PRO A 184 9.28 -17.32 0.58
CA PRO A 184 9.71 -18.20 1.67
C PRO A 184 8.54 -18.58 2.58
N GLU A 185 8.52 -19.83 3.05
CA GLU A 185 7.49 -20.29 4.00
C GLU A 185 7.75 -19.75 5.40
N GLU A 186 9.01 -19.61 5.77
CA GLU A 186 9.44 -19.01 7.03
C GLU A 186 9.14 -17.52 7.06
N ALA A 187 9.03 -16.98 8.27
CA ALA A 187 8.85 -15.55 8.49
C ALA A 187 10.13 -14.77 8.17
N TYR A 188 9.99 -13.72 7.41
CA TYR A 188 11.03 -12.71 7.14
C TYR A 188 10.42 -11.31 7.17
N THR A 189 11.25 -10.29 7.29
CA THR A 189 10.84 -8.89 7.33
C THR A 189 11.43 -8.11 6.17
N ILE A 190 10.68 -7.12 5.70
CA ILE A 190 11.15 -6.04 4.84
C ILE A 190 10.98 -4.74 5.63
N PRO A 191 12.01 -3.89 5.75
CA PRO A 191 11.92 -2.65 6.50
C PRO A 191 10.82 -1.71 5.97
N ILE A 192 10.04 -1.15 6.89
CA ILE A 192 9.08 -0.08 6.57
C ILE A 192 9.85 1.22 6.42
N GLY A 193 9.58 2.00 5.36
CA GLY A 193 10.26 3.25 5.06
C GLY A 193 11.45 3.13 4.12
N GLU A 194 11.70 1.94 3.57
CA GLU A 194 12.72 1.71 2.55
C GLU A 194 12.08 1.37 1.20
N ALA A 195 12.35 2.18 0.19
CA ALA A 195 11.93 1.93 -1.18
C ALA A 195 12.81 0.84 -1.84
N ASN A 196 12.32 0.28 -2.93
CA ASN A 196 13.04 -0.73 -3.70
C ASN A 196 13.31 -0.23 -5.13
N ILE A 197 14.57 -0.25 -5.55
CA ILE A 197 14.95 -0.01 -6.93
C ILE A 197 14.79 -1.35 -7.67
N LEU A 198 13.74 -1.45 -8.47
CA LEU A 198 13.40 -2.66 -9.23
C LEU A 198 14.20 -2.77 -10.53
N GLU A 199 14.54 -1.65 -11.13
CA GLU A 199 15.36 -1.57 -12.34
C GLU A 199 16.25 -0.33 -12.25
N GLU A 200 17.52 -0.47 -12.63
CA GLU A 200 18.46 0.65 -12.72
C GLU A 200 18.44 1.28 -14.12
N GLY A 201 18.51 2.60 -14.19
CA GLY A 201 18.55 3.36 -15.43
C GLY A 201 19.08 4.76 -15.25
N ASN A 202 19.36 5.46 -16.36
CA ASN A 202 20.01 6.77 -16.32
C ASN A 202 19.22 7.88 -17.04
N ASP A 203 18.19 7.55 -17.83
CA ASP A 203 17.50 8.55 -18.65
C ASP A 203 16.31 9.19 -17.94
N VAL A 204 15.62 8.43 -17.04
CA VAL A 204 14.45 8.87 -16.32
C VAL A 204 14.24 8.07 -15.04
N THR A 205 13.82 8.73 -13.96
CA THR A 205 13.31 8.08 -12.74
C THR A 205 11.81 7.87 -12.87
N ILE A 206 11.34 6.65 -12.60
CA ILE A 206 9.91 6.33 -12.52
C ILE A 206 9.63 5.89 -11.10
N ILE A 207 8.65 6.54 -10.45
CA ILE A 207 8.21 6.20 -9.11
C ILE A 207 6.80 5.65 -9.15
N SER A 208 6.58 4.52 -8.49
CA SER A 208 5.25 3.94 -8.38
C SER A 208 5.12 3.12 -7.10
N TYR A 209 3.94 2.54 -6.84
CA TYR A 209 3.65 1.65 -5.73
C TYR A 209 2.43 0.78 -6.01
N GLY A 210 2.30 -0.30 -5.28
CA GLY A 210 1.13 -1.19 -5.33
C GLY A 210 0.85 -1.74 -6.71
N ALA A 211 -0.43 -1.73 -7.12
CA ALA A 211 -0.85 -2.32 -8.38
C ALA A 211 -0.19 -1.68 -9.62
N MET A 212 0.16 -0.40 -9.55
CA MET A 212 0.69 0.30 -10.71
C MET A 212 2.11 -0.12 -11.10
N ILE A 213 2.87 -0.76 -10.20
CA ILE A 213 4.19 -1.34 -10.51
C ILE A 213 4.09 -2.31 -11.69
N GLN A 214 3.07 -3.16 -11.75
CA GLN A 214 2.90 -4.11 -12.85
C GLN A 214 2.61 -3.39 -14.17
N THR A 215 1.79 -2.34 -14.14
CA THR A 215 1.48 -1.54 -15.34
C THR A 215 2.69 -0.73 -15.81
N VAL A 216 3.53 -0.25 -14.88
CA VAL A 216 4.80 0.40 -15.19
C VAL A 216 5.75 -0.61 -15.86
N ASN A 217 5.90 -1.83 -15.33
CA ASN A 217 6.74 -2.87 -15.92
C ASN A 217 6.36 -3.15 -17.39
N GLU A 218 5.06 -3.19 -17.71
CA GLU A 218 4.61 -3.32 -19.11
C GLU A 218 5.06 -2.13 -19.98
N SER A 219 5.09 -0.91 -19.43
CA SER A 219 5.56 0.27 -20.14
C SER A 219 7.08 0.29 -20.33
N LEU A 220 7.85 -0.28 -19.38
CA LEU A 220 9.32 -0.40 -19.49
C LEU A 220 9.72 -1.26 -20.68
N GLU A 221 9.00 -2.35 -20.94
CA GLU A 221 9.24 -3.19 -22.13
C GLU A 221 8.99 -2.43 -23.46
N MET A 222 8.22 -1.34 -23.40
CA MET A 222 8.01 -0.48 -24.58
C MET A 222 9.16 0.53 -24.75
N ILE A 223 9.57 1.21 -23.67
CA ILE A 223 10.65 2.22 -23.75
C ILE A 223 12.01 1.59 -24.04
N LYS A 224 12.27 0.37 -23.59
CA LYS A 224 13.50 -0.39 -23.94
C LYS A 224 13.69 -0.53 -25.43
N LYS A 225 12.60 -0.67 -26.20
CA LYS A 225 12.65 -0.75 -27.68
C LYS A 225 13.06 0.57 -28.33
N ASP A 226 12.83 1.69 -27.64
CA ASP A 226 13.28 3.03 -28.06
C ASP A 226 14.69 3.37 -27.55
N GLY A 227 15.35 2.44 -26.83
CA GLY A 227 16.69 2.62 -26.28
C GLY A 227 16.72 3.48 -25.00
N ILE A 228 15.57 3.73 -24.35
CA ILE A 228 15.44 4.50 -23.12
C ILE A 228 15.63 3.58 -21.91
N THR A 229 16.47 4.01 -20.96
CA THR A 229 16.72 3.34 -19.69
C THR A 229 16.04 4.07 -18.54
N ALA A 230 15.27 3.36 -17.72
CA ALA A 230 14.57 3.95 -16.59
C ALA A 230 15.03 3.35 -15.25
N GLU A 231 15.18 4.19 -14.23
CA GLU A 231 15.29 3.73 -12.86
C GLU A 231 13.89 3.63 -12.26
N LEU A 232 13.42 2.39 -12.03
CA LEU A 232 12.11 2.15 -11.44
C LEU A 232 12.23 1.98 -9.93
N ILE A 233 11.53 2.84 -9.19
CA ILE A 233 11.44 2.80 -7.73
C ILE A 233 10.03 2.37 -7.32
N ASP A 234 9.93 1.27 -6.58
CA ASP A 234 8.73 0.91 -5.83
C ASP A 234 8.83 1.49 -4.42
N LEU A 235 7.90 2.37 -4.08
CA LEU A 235 7.91 3.04 -2.77
C LEU A 235 7.64 2.09 -1.61
N ARG A 236 6.84 1.03 -1.78
CA ARG A 236 6.43 0.10 -0.71
C ARG A 236 5.75 0.77 0.47
N THR A 237 6.31 1.89 0.94
CA THR A 237 5.84 2.68 2.07
C THR A 237 5.61 4.11 1.64
N LEU A 238 4.42 4.63 1.93
CA LEU A 238 4.05 6.02 1.61
C LEU A 238 4.26 6.95 2.82
N SER A 239 4.24 6.38 4.04
CA SER A 239 4.55 7.07 5.29
C SER A 239 5.20 6.05 6.26
N PRO A 240 6.46 6.25 6.70
CA PRO A 240 7.40 7.28 6.24
C PRO A 240 7.85 7.06 4.79
N LEU A 241 8.05 8.15 4.04
CA LEU A 241 8.52 8.11 2.67
C LEU A 241 10.06 8.04 2.62
N ASP A 242 10.62 7.16 1.79
CA ASP A 242 12.06 7.10 1.50
C ASP A 242 12.47 8.24 0.57
N SER A 243 12.54 9.44 1.12
CA SER A 243 12.91 10.65 0.37
C SER A 243 14.35 10.62 -0.12
N GLU A 244 15.25 9.95 0.59
CA GLU A 244 16.66 9.88 0.23
C GLU A 244 16.89 9.13 -1.08
N THR A 245 16.26 7.94 -1.20
CA THR A 245 16.31 7.13 -2.44
C THR A 245 15.72 7.88 -3.62
N ILE A 246 14.58 8.56 -3.41
CA ILE A 246 13.92 9.35 -4.46
C ILE A 246 14.83 10.51 -4.94
N ILE A 247 15.36 11.30 -4.02
CA ILE A 247 16.23 12.45 -4.30
C ILE A 247 17.50 12.00 -5.04
N LYS A 248 18.13 10.92 -4.58
CA LYS A 248 19.33 10.37 -5.22
C LYS A 248 19.07 9.95 -6.66
N SER A 249 17.97 9.27 -6.91
CA SER A 249 17.59 8.83 -8.26
C SER A 249 17.33 10.00 -9.19
N VAL A 250 16.53 10.99 -8.75
CA VAL A 250 16.21 12.15 -9.58
C VAL A 250 17.46 13.01 -9.88
N LYS A 251 18.37 13.15 -8.91
CA LYS A 251 19.67 13.83 -9.16
C LYS A 251 20.54 13.10 -10.20
N LYS A 252 20.41 11.78 -10.30
CA LYS A 252 21.12 10.97 -11.30
C LYS A 252 20.53 11.13 -12.70
N THR A 253 19.19 11.09 -12.82
CA THR A 253 18.51 11.00 -14.12
C THR A 253 18.04 12.35 -14.68
N GLY A 254 17.91 13.38 -13.84
CA GLY A 254 17.38 14.70 -14.22
C GLY A 254 15.90 14.72 -14.61
N ARG A 255 15.20 13.58 -14.64
CA ARG A 255 13.84 13.45 -15.17
C ARG A 255 12.98 12.58 -14.25
N LEU A 256 11.71 12.95 -14.08
CA LEU A 256 10.82 12.25 -13.15
C LEU A 256 9.42 12.03 -13.72
N VAL A 257 8.95 10.78 -13.66
CA VAL A 257 7.57 10.38 -13.90
C VAL A 257 7.04 9.66 -12.66
N ILE A 258 5.91 10.11 -12.10
CA ILE A 258 5.29 9.51 -10.92
C ILE A 258 3.96 8.89 -11.34
N VAL A 259 3.78 7.60 -11.02
CA VAL A 259 2.62 6.82 -11.47
C VAL A 259 1.86 6.28 -10.27
N HIS A 260 0.57 6.57 -10.18
CA HIS A 260 -0.33 5.97 -9.18
C HIS A 260 -1.77 5.92 -9.69
N GLU A 261 -2.62 5.14 -9.06
CA GLU A 261 -4.01 4.94 -9.49
C GLU A 261 -5.00 5.91 -8.79
N ALA A 262 -4.62 6.47 -7.64
CA ALA A 262 -5.42 7.49 -6.94
C ALA A 262 -5.67 8.75 -7.79
N PRO A 263 -6.69 9.56 -7.49
CA PRO A 263 -6.91 10.83 -8.14
C PRO A 263 -5.67 11.73 -8.15
N LYS A 264 -5.52 12.53 -9.19
CA LYS A 264 -4.34 13.37 -9.39
C LYS A 264 -4.22 14.49 -8.34
N THR A 265 -5.35 15.13 -8.00
CA THR A 265 -5.37 16.23 -7.02
C THR A 265 -5.05 15.70 -5.62
N LEU A 266 -4.01 16.25 -5.00
CA LEU A 266 -3.49 15.85 -3.69
C LEU A 266 -3.09 14.37 -3.57
N GLY A 267 -2.93 13.66 -4.70
CA GLY A 267 -2.34 12.32 -4.71
C GLY A 267 -0.85 12.36 -4.34
N MET A 268 -0.24 11.19 -4.04
CA MET A 268 1.18 11.09 -3.67
C MET A 268 2.12 11.79 -4.64
N SER A 269 1.77 11.83 -5.92
CA SER A 269 2.56 12.56 -6.92
C SER A 269 2.66 14.07 -6.66
N ALA A 270 1.72 14.67 -5.93
CA ALA A 270 1.80 16.08 -5.55
C ALA A 270 2.88 16.31 -4.49
N GLU A 271 2.89 15.47 -3.44
CA GLU A 271 3.89 15.52 -2.37
C GLU A 271 5.30 15.25 -2.89
N ILE A 272 5.46 14.18 -3.69
CA ILE A 272 6.76 13.84 -4.30
C ILE A 272 7.24 14.97 -5.22
N SER A 273 6.35 15.60 -5.99
CA SER A 273 6.71 16.75 -6.84
C SER A 273 7.20 17.94 -6.02
N ALA A 274 6.57 18.22 -4.86
CA ALA A 274 7.01 19.26 -3.94
C ALA A 274 8.38 18.93 -3.35
N LEU A 275 8.57 17.71 -2.85
CA LEU A 275 9.87 17.22 -2.35
C LEU A 275 10.99 17.42 -3.39
N ILE A 276 10.73 17.12 -4.66
CA ILE A 276 11.72 17.27 -5.73
C ILE A 276 11.95 18.75 -6.08
N ALA A 277 10.92 19.57 -6.08
CA ALA A 277 11.08 21.02 -6.27
C ALA A 277 11.95 21.67 -5.18
N GLU A 278 11.82 21.21 -3.93
CA GLU A 278 12.62 21.71 -2.81
C GLU A 278 14.09 21.24 -2.83
N ASN A 279 14.37 20.01 -3.33
CA ASN A 279 15.67 19.37 -3.16
C ASN A 279 16.46 19.12 -4.46
N CYS A 280 15.79 19.16 -5.63
CA CYS A 280 16.34 18.75 -6.90
C CYS A 280 16.01 19.72 -8.07
N LEU A 281 15.47 20.92 -7.81
CA LEU A 281 15.02 21.83 -8.86
C LEU A 281 16.09 22.08 -9.93
N GLU A 282 17.33 22.31 -9.50
CA GLU A 282 18.47 22.60 -10.38
C GLU A 282 18.99 21.37 -11.17
N TYR A 283 18.52 20.15 -10.82
CA TYR A 283 18.87 18.92 -11.51
C TYR A 283 17.81 18.53 -12.56
N LEU A 284 16.62 19.15 -12.53
CA LEU A 284 15.54 18.79 -13.44
C LEU A 284 15.81 19.30 -14.86
N GLU A 285 15.80 18.37 -15.80
CA GLU A 285 15.93 18.61 -17.23
C GLU A 285 14.58 18.63 -17.96
N ALA A 286 13.51 18.24 -17.27
CA ALA A 286 12.13 18.26 -17.80
C ALA A 286 11.12 18.53 -16.66
N PRO A 287 9.91 19.04 -16.98
CA PRO A 287 8.84 19.12 -16.00
C PRO A 287 8.45 17.74 -15.46
N VAL A 288 8.25 17.64 -14.13
CA VAL A 288 7.78 16.40 -13.49
C VAL A 288 6.44 15.97 -14.10
N GLN A 289 6.37 14.73 -14.57
CA GLN A 289 5.13 14.16 -15.09
C GLN A 289 4.40 13.37 -14.01
N ARG A 290 3.12 13.67 -13.83
CA ARG A 290 2.22 13.01 -12.89
C ARG A 290 1.19 12.21 -13.67
N VAL A 291 1.33 10.88 -13.64
CA VAL A 291 0.43 9.91 -14.27
C VAL A 291 -0.45 9.31 -13.18
N ALA A 292 -1.72 9.69 -13.14
CA ALA A 292 -2.60 9.39 -12.04
C ALA A 292 -4.03 9.11 -12.54
N GLY A 293 -4.87 8.58 -11.67
CA GLY A 293 -6.30 8.48 -11.91
C GLY A 293 -6.95 9.86 -12.11
N LEU A 294 -8.12 9.86 -12.68
CA LEU A 294 -8.87 11.08 -12.96
C LEU A 294 -9.49 11.66 -11.66
N ASP A 295 -9.66 12.97 -11.59
CA ASP A 295 -10.35 13.67 -10.49
C ASP A 295 -11.88 13.54 -10.63
N THR A 296 -12.36 12.30 -10.70
CA THR A 296 -13.78 11.95 -10.79
C THR A 296 -14.09 10.79 -9.84
N PRO A 297 -15.35 10.57 -9.43
CA PRO A 297 -15.73 9.34 -8.76
C PRO A 297 -15.33 8.14 -9.62
N PHE A 298 -14.89 7.05 -8.97
CA PHE A 298 -14.41 5.87 -9.69
C PHE A 298 -15.54 5.25 -10.54
N PRO A 299 -15.40 5.13 -11.87
CA PRO A 299 -16.46 4.68 -12.75
C PRO A 299 -16.58 3.16 -12.79
N TYR A 300 -17.78 2.65 -13.10
CA TYR A 300 -18.01 1.21 -13.29
C TYR A 300 -17.57 0.74 -14.69
N SER A 301 -18.16 1.33 -15.72
CA SER A 301 -17.94 0.90 -17.12
C SER A 301 -16.68 1.49 -17.77
N LEU A 302 -16.21 2.64 -17.24
CA LEU A 302 -15.05 3.37 -17.75
C LEU A 302 -13.80 3.20 -16.86
N GLU A 303 -13.69 2.07 -16.17
CA GLU A 303 -12.55 1.77 -15.30
C GLU A 303 -11.22 1.80 -16.06
N LYS A 304 -11.22 1.34 -17.31
CA LYS A 304 -10.02 1.33 -18.17
C LYS A 304 -9.54 2.71 -18.58
N GLU A 305 -10.46 3.67 -18.67
CA GLU A 305 -10.17 5.07 -18.99
C GLU A 305 -9.73 5.84 -17.74
N TYR A 306 -10.13 5.37 -16.55
CA TYR A 306 -9.77 5.97 -15.27
C TYR A 306 -8.35 5.58 -14.84
N ILE A 307 -8.02 4.29 -14.89
CA ILE A 307 -6.71 3.77 -14.47
C ILE A 307 -5.71 3.98 -15.61
N PRO A 308 -4.56 4.64 -15.34
CA PRO A 308 -3.51 4.77 -16.36
C PRO A 308 -3.07 3.42 -16.91
N ASP A 309 -3.07 3.26 -18.21
CA ASP A 309 -2.54 2.06 -18.89
C ASP A 309 -1.05 2.18 -19.24
N ALA A 310 -0.45 1.07 -19.63
CA ALA A 310 0.95 1.02 -19.99
C ALA A 310 1.31 1.93 -21.20
N LYS A 311 0.39 2.11 -22.15
CA LYS A 311 0.60 2.98 -23.30
C LYS A 311 0.60 4.46 -22.92
N PHE A 312 -0.29 4.86 -22.02
CA PHE A 312 -0.33 6.23 -21.51
C PHE A 312 0.93 6.54 -20.70
N ILE A 313 1.37 5.61 -19.83
CA ILE A 313 2.63 5.72 -19.09
C ILE A 313 3.81 5.85 -20.04
N TYR A 314 3.94 4.94 -21.01
CA TYR A 314 4.98 4.99 -22.05
C TYR A 314 5.04 6.36 -22.74
N ASN A 315 3.91 6.90 -23.18
CA ASN A 315 3.87 8.19 -23.87
C ASN A 315 4.36 9.33 -22.96
N LYS A 316 4.07 9.27 -21.66
CA LYS A 316 4.54 10.26 -20.70
C LYS A 316 6.03 10.14 -20.42
N ILE A 317 6.55 8.93 -20.32
CA ILE A 317 8.00 8.70 -20.18
C ILE A 317 8.73 9.25 -21.40
N LYS A 318 8.29 8.88 -22.59
CA LYS A 318 8.89 9.33 -23.84
C LYS A 318 8.89 10.86 -23.97
N HIS A 319 7.74 11.50 -23.70
CA HIS A 319 7.64 12.95 -23.68
C HIS A 319 8.60 13.60 -22.68
N THR A 320 8.83 12.98 -21.51
CA THR A 320 9.75 13.49 -20.49
C THR A 320 11.23 13.38 -20.95
N VAL A 321 11.59 12.30 -21.60
CA VAL A 321 12.96 12.08 -22.10
C VAL A 321 13.26 12.94 -23.33
N GLU A 322 12.28 13.14 -24.19
CA GLU A 322 12.40 13.96 -25.42
C GLU A 322 12.13 15.47 -25.17
N TYR A 323 11.95 15.89 -23.92
CA TYR A 323 11.70 17.31 -23.59
C TYR A 323 12.93 18.16 -23.90
N SER A 324 12.74 19.23 -24.69
CA SER A 324 13.78 20.16 -25.15
C SER A 324 13.44 21.62 -24.83
#